data_d6333095a1de875b0fc82d0bd6c11a56
#
_entry.id   d6333095a1de875b0fc82d0bd6c11a56
#
_cell.length_a   1.000
_cell.length_b   1.000
_cell.length_c   1.000
_cell.angle_alpha   90.00
_cell.angle_beta   90.00
_cell.angle_gamma   90.00
#
_symmetry.space_group_name_H-M   'P 1'
#
loop_
_entity.id
_entity.type
_entity.pdbx_description
1 polymer ?
#
loop_
_entity_poly.entity_id
_entity_poly.type
_entity_poly.pdbx_seq_one_letter_code
_entity_poly.pdbx_strand_id
1 'polypeptide(L)'
;MRIEDVRKEIDKVDSEIIRQIAKRQDLAGKIARLKFAQGLPVHDEKRTRAVLDDIFNRAVEAKIDPVSVQKIFEILVAMSEERQRECQGDGNLP
;
A
#
# COMPACT_ATOMS: atom_id res chain seq x y z
N MET A 1 9.85 -19.75 26.44
CA MET A 1 9.83 -18.44 25.72
C MET A 1 9.03 -17.45 26.54
N ARG A 2 9.59 -16.29 26.78
CA ARG A 2 8.94 -15.24 27.56
C ARG A 2 8.08 -14.37 26.66
N ILE A 3 7.08 -13.72 27.27
CA ILE A 3 6.25 -12.74 26.56
C ILE A 3 7.13 -11.65 25.94
N GLU A 4 8.15 -11.18 26.67
CA GLU A 4 9.05 -10.14 26.16
C GLU A 4 9.84 -10.59 24.95
N ASP A 5 10.18 -11.86 24.84
CA ASP A 5 10.89 -12.39 23.67
C ASP A 5 9.97 -12.36 22.44
N VAL A 6 8.71 -12.73 22.61
CA VAL A 6 7.73 -12.70 21.54
C VAL A 6 7.43 -11.25 21.10
N ARG A 7 7.32 -10.34 22.07
CA ARG A 7 7.11 -8.91 21.77
C ARG A 7 8.25 -8.32 20.95
N LYS A 8 9.49 -8.71 21.25
CA LYS A 8 10.65 -8.28 20.44
C LYS A 8 10.57 -8.77 19.01
N GLU A 9 10.09 -9.99 18.82
CA GLU A 9 9.88 -10.53 17.48
C GLU A 9 8.78 -9.75 16.73
N ILE A 10 7.69 -9.42 17.43
CA ILE A 10 6.62 -8.60 16.87
C ILE A 10 7.15 -7.22 16.47
N ASP A 11 7.98 -6.60 17.31
CA ASP A 11 8.58 -5.29 17.01
C ASP A 11 9.41 -5.34 15.71
N LYS A 12 10.13 -6.43 15.49
CA LYS A 12 10.90 -6.62 14.26
C LYS A 12 9.98 -6.73 13.05
N VAL A 13 8.88 -7.48 13.18
CA VAL A 13 7.89 -7.60 12.11
C VAL A 13 7.27 -6.25 11.81
N ASP A 14 6.93 -5.48 12.85
CA ASP A 14 6.36 -4.14 12.68
C ASP A 14 7.30 -3.21 11.94
N SER A 15 8.60 -3.27 12.26
CA SER A 15 9.62 -2.49 11.55
C SER A 15 9.69 -2.87 10.07
N GLU A 16 9.55 -4.15 9.76
CA GLU A 16 9.52 -4.63 8.39
C GLU A 16 8.26 -4.13 7.65
N ILE A 17 7.11 -4.18 8.32
CA ILE A 17 5.86 -3.67 7.74
C ILE A 17 6.02 -2.19 7.39
N ILE A 18 6.55 -1.37 8.29
CA ILE A 18 6.79 0.06 8.04
C ILE A 18 7.71 0.26 6.84
N ARG A 19 8.79 -0.51 6.76
CA ARG A 19 9.73 -0.43 5.64
C ARG A 19 9.05 -0.75 4.31
N GLN A 20 8.19 -1.76 4.28
CA GLN A 20 7.47 -2.14 3.07
C GLN A 20 6.41 -1.10 2.69
N ILE A 21 5.76 -0.50 3.66
CA ILE A 21 4.84 0.62 3.39
C ILE A 21 5.60 1.80 2.77
N ALA A 22 6.76 2.15 3.31
CA ALA A 22 7.60 3.23 2.77
C ALA A 22 8.00 2.92 1.32
N LYS A 23 8.40 1.69 1.03
CA LYS A 23 8.73 1.26 -0.33
C LYS A 23 7.53 1.37 -1.27
N ARG A 24 6.35 0.99 -0.78
CA ARG A 24 5.11 1.10 -1.55
C ARG A 24 4.81 2.57 -1.89
N GLN A 25 5.06 3.48 -0.97
CA GLN A 25 4.90 4.92 -1.18
C GLN A 25 5.91 5.47 -2.21
N ASP A 26 7.14 5.00 -2.19
CA ASP A 26 8.13 5.36 -3.21
C ASP A 26 7.68 4.92 -4.61
N LEU A 27 7.14 3.71 -4.70
CA LEU A 27 6.61 3.18 -5.97
C LEU A 27 5.38 3.97 -6.43
N ALA A 28 4.55 4.42 -5.49
CA ALA A 28 3.42 5.28 -5.80
C ALA A 28 3.88 6.60 -6.44
N GLY A 29 4.98 7.18 -5.96
CA GLY A 29 5.57 8.36 -6.58
C GLY A 29 6.03 8.10 -8.00
N LYS A 30 6.62 6.95 -8.26
CA LYS A 30 7.08 6.57 -9.61
C LYS A 30 5.90 6.37 -10.56
N ILE A 31 4.85 5.69 -10.12
CA ILE A 31 3.69 5.46 -10.98
C ILE A 31 2.93 6.76 -11.25
N ALA A 32 2.94 7.70 -10.31
CA ALA A 32 2.33 9.01 -10.50
C ALA A 32 2.95 9.75 -11.69
N ARG A 33 4.28 9.72 -11.79
CA ARG A 33 4.99 10.37 -12.89
C ARG A 33 4.68 9.71 -14.22
N LEU A 34 4.59 8.38 -14.25
CA LEU A 34 4.25 7.65 -15.46
C LEU A 34 2.81 7.95 -15.89
N LYS A 35 1.88 7.96 -14.95
CA LYS A 35 0.48 8.32 -15.23
C LYS A 35 0.36 9.74 -15.78
N PHE A 36 1.06 10.67 -15.17
CA PHE A 36 1.08 12.07 -15.62
C PHE A 36 1.58 12.17 -17.06
N ALA A 37 2.70 11.52 -17.36
CA ALA A 37 3.30 11.52 -18.68
C ALA A 37 2.36 10.90 -19.76
N GLN A 38 1.53 9.96 -19.37
CA GLN A 38 0.61 9.25 -20.26
C GLN A 38 -0.81 9.83 -20.24
N GLY A 39 -1.05 10.88 -19.44
CA GLY A 39 -2.39 11.47 -19.33
C GLY A 39 -3.40 10.58 -18.61
N LEU A 40 -2.92 9.69 -17.73
CA LEU A 40 -3.80 8.79 -17.00
C LEU A 40 -4.17 9.38 -15.64
N PRO A 41 -5.40 9.12 -15.15
CA PRO A 41 -5.81 9.62 -13.83
C PRO A 41 -5.15 8.85 -12.70
N VAL A 42 -5.05 9.49 -11.53
CA VAL A 42 -4.53 8.83 -10.32
C VAL A 42 -5.43 7.67 -9.92
N HIS A 43 -6.72 7.90 -9.80
CA HIS A 43 -7.67 6.85 -9.41
C HIS A 43 -7.95 5.94 -10.60
N ASP A 44 -7.78 4.64 -10.38
CA ASP A 44 -8.07 3.58 -11.33
C ASP A 44 -8.93 2.53 -10.62
N GLU A 45 -10.24 2.63 -10.81
CA GLU A 45 -11.21 1.76 -10.14
C GLU A 45 -10.99 0.29 -10.45
N LYS A 46 -10.70 -0.04 -11.68
CA LYS A 46 -10.45 -1.43 -12.09
C LYS A 46 -9.23 -2.00 -11.37
N ARG A 47 -8.16 -1.21 -11.28
CA ARG A 47 -6.94 -1.63 -10.58
C ARG A 47 -7.20 -1.79 -9.09
N THR A 48 -7.91 -0.85 -8.48
CA THR A 48 -8.25 -0.91 -7.05
C THR A 48 -9.03 -2.18 -6.72
N ARG A 49 -10.03 -2.52 -7.51
CA ARG A 49 -10.78 -3.77 -7.32
C ARG A 49 -9.90 -5.00 -7.47
N ALA A 50 -9.05 -5.03 -8.48
CA ALA A 50 -8.15 -6.16 -8.71
C ALA A 50 -7.20 -6.35 -7.53
N VAL A 51 -6.65 -5.27 -6.98
CA VAL A 51 -5.76 -5.33 -5.82
C VAL A 51 -6.50 -5.87 -4.60
N LEU A 52 -7.68 -5.32 -4.29
CA LEU A 52 -8.43 -5.72 -3.10
C LEU A 52 -8.92 -7.16 -3.18
N ASP A 53 -9.35 -7.62 -4.35
CA ASP A 53 -9.75 -9.01 -4.56
C ASP A 53 -8.56 -9.97 -4.39
N ASP A 54 -7.41 -9.62 -4.96
CA ASP A 54 -6.18 -10.42 -4.83
C ASP A 54 -5.74 -10.50 -3.37
N ILE A 55 -5.77 -9.38 -2.65
CA ILE A 55 -5.41 -9.34 -1.23
C ILE A 55 -6.35 -10.21 -0.40
N PHE A 56 -7.65 -10.16 -0.66
CA PHE A 56 -8.61 -11.00 0.02
C PHE A 56 -8.25 -12.48 -0.13
N ASN A 57 -7.99 -12.91 -1.36
CA ASN A 57 -7.65 -14.30 -1.65
C ASN A 57 -6.32 -14.72 -1.01
N ARG A 58 -5.32 -13.85 -1.02
CA ARG A 58 -4.03 -14.12 -0.36
C ARG A 58 -4.18 -14.24 1.15
N ALA A 59 -5.04 -13.44 1.76
CA ALA A 59 -5.31 -13.52 3.19
C ALA A 59 -5.97 -14.87 3.54
N VAL A 60 -6.91 -15.33 2.73
CA VAL A 60 -7.53 -16.65 2.88
C VAL A 60 -6.45 -17.75 2.84
N GLU A 61 -5.57 -17.70 1.85
CA GLU A 61 -4.48 -18.67 1.71
C GLU A 61 -3.53 -18.63 2.91
N ALA A 62 -3.27 -17.45 3.44
CA ALA A 62 -2.41 -17.27 4.62
C ALA A 62 -3.09 -17.61 5.94
N LYS A 63 -4.39 -17.97 5.90
CA LYS A 63 -5.20 -18.34 7.08
C LYS A 63 -5.31 -17.20 8.10
N ILE A 64 -5.45 -15.99 7.60
CA ILE A 64 -5.73 -14.80 8.42
C ILE A 64 -7.04 -14.18 7.96
N ASP A 65 -7.63 -13.31 8.78
CA ASP A 65 -8.93 -12.73 8.48
C ASP A 65 -8.88 -11.86 7.20
N PRO A 66 -9.52 -12.30 6.10
CA PRO A 66 -9.42 -11.58 4.83
C PRO A 66 -10.11 -10.22 4.85
N VAL A 67 -11.19 -10.06 5.62
CA VAL A 67 -11.92 -8.78 5.70
C VAL A 67 -11.05 -7.72 6.38
N SER A 68 -10.40 -8.07 7.48
CA SER A 68 -9.50 -7.16 8.20
C SER A 68 -8.28 -6.80 7.35
N VAL A 69 -7.69 -7.77 6.68
CA VAL A 69 -6.53 -7.53 5.82
C VAL A 69 -6.92 -6.63 4.64
N GLN A 70 -8.09 -6.87 4.05
CA GLN A 70 -8.59 -6.03 2.96
C GLN A 70 -8.77 -4.57 3.40
N LYS A 71 -9.27 -4.35 4.62
CA LYS A 71 -9.38 -3.00 5.20
C LYS A 71 -8.04 -2.31 5.33
N ILE A 72 -7.01 -3.03 5.75
CA ILE A 72 -5.64 -2.49 5.80
C ILE A 72 -5.21 -2.04 4.42
N PHE A 73 -5.45 -2.85 3.40
CA PHE A 73 -5.06 -2.53 2.03
C PHE A 73 -5.91 -1.42 1.40
N GLU A 74 -7.15 -1.25 1.83
CA GLU A 74 -7.95 -0.08 1.45
C GLU A 74 -7.25 1.20 1.90
N ILE A 75 -6.70 1.21 3.11
CA ILE A 75 -5.93 2.33 3.63
C ILE A 75 -4.64 2.52 2.81
N LEU A 76 -3.93 1.44 2.51
CA LEU A 76 -2.70 1.52 1.72
C LEU A 76 -2.97 2.04 0.30
N VAL A 77 -4.08 1.66 -0.31
CA VAL A 77 -4.50 2.19 -1.61
C VAL A 77 -4.78 3.69 -1.51
N ALA A 78 -5.51 4.12 -0.47
CA ALA A 78 -5.79 5.53 -0.25
C ALA A 78 -4.51 6.34 -0.06
N MET A 79 -3.55 5.82 0.72
CA MET A 79 -2.24 6.44 0.92
C MET A 79 -1.47 6.56 -0.40
N SER A 80 -1.54 5.53 -1.24
CA SER A 80 -0.90 5.53 -2.56
C SER A 80 -1.48 6.63 -3.45
N GLU A 81 -2.80 6.75 -3.50
CA GLU A 81 -3.46 7.78 -4.31
C GLU A 81 -3.11 9.18 -3.83
N GLU A 82 -3.08 9.40 -2.52
CA GLU A 82 -2.68 10.67 -1.95
C GLU A 82 -1.24 11.02 -2.33
N ARG A 83 -0.34 10.06 -2.20
CA ARG A 83 1.07 10.22 -2.60
C ARG A 83 1.19 10.52 -4.09
N GLN A 84 0.38 9.86 -4.91
CA GLN A 84 0.37 10.11 -6.35
C GLN A 84 -0.06 11.53 -6.68
N ARG A 85 -1.09 12.05 -5.99
CA ARG A 85 -1.55 13.43 -6.17
C ARG A 85 -0.48 14.43 -5.76
N GLU A 86 0.20 14.19 -4.64
CA GLU A 86 1.31 15.03 -4.20
C GLU A 86 2.43 15.08 -5.24
N CYS A 87 2.82 13.92 -5.76
CA CYS A 87 3.90 13.85 -6.75
C CYS A 87 3.51 14.52 -8.07
N GLN A 88 2.27 14.45 -8.48
CA GLN A 88 1.78 15.14 -9.67
C GLN A 88 1.69 16.65 -9.42
N GLY A 89 1.26 17.05 -8.25
CA GLY A 89 1.25 18.46 -7.84
C GLY A 89 2.65 19.05 -7.87
N ASP A 90 3.64 18.34 -7.33
CA ASP A 90 5.04 18.74 -7.36
C ASP A 90 5.56 18.84 -8.80
N GLY A 91 5.18 17.90 -9.64
CA GLY A 91 5.55 17.90 -11.06
C GLY A 91 4.89 19.02 -11.86
N ASN A 92 3.79 19.58 -11.38
CA ASN A 92 3.05 20.65 -12.01
C ASN A 92 3.46 22.05 -11.52
N LEU A 93 4.22 22.11 -10.45
CA LEU A 93 4.69 23.38 -9.93
C LEU A 93 5.81 23.93 -10.81
N PRO A 94 5.76 25.21 -11.11
CA PRO A 94 6.82 25.83 -11.90
C PRO A 94 8.16 25.82 -11.19
#